data_601322c8f3c4d0a946fa0f7b2eb7063f
#
_entry.id   601322c8f3c4d0a946fa0f7b2eb7063f
#
_cell.length_a   1.000
_cell.length_b   1.000
_cell.length_c   1.000
_cell.angle_alpha   90.00
_cell.angle_beta   90.00
_cell.angle_gamma   90.00
#
_symmetry.space_group_name_H-M   'P 1'
#
loop_
_entity.id
_entity.type
_entity.pdbx_description
1 polymer ?
#
loop_
_entity_poly.entity_id
_entity_poly.type
_entity_poly.pdbx_seq_one_letter_code
_entity_poly.pdbx_strand_id
1 'polypeptide(L)'
;MTQAPIERVPAAARRRRVAVAGLLAVALTGVVAFTAAQAFATAGAGPPVSVYTARGPVSQSVVIGTPKSVTATKTVRVRVKGKVVTRKVSFTYQTVTPLMSCGETTACDTAYQQLTIPPGGYTGWHTHPGPTFVAVAQGEGTLYHAMSGCPSIKYATGAGFMQPPTEVHNMRNEGTTPLVLWAFYALPPGTQTTAIRIDQPQPAECPNIP
;
A
#
# COMPACT_ATOMS: atom_id res chain seq x y z
N MET A 1 -42.12 31.31 29.58
CA MET A 1 -42.18 31.80 30.95
C MET A 1 -42.40 30.59 31.86
N THR A 2 -41.48 30.27 32.62
CA THR A 2 -41.43 29.64 33.95
C THR A 2 -40.20 28.75 34.07
N GLN A 3 -39.19 29.29 34.74
CA GLN A 3 -38.00 28.55 35.18
C GLN A 3 -38.37 27.65 36.35
N ALA A 4 -37.83 26.43 36.36
CA ALA A 4 -37.85 25.56 37.53
C ALA A 4 -36.44 25.56 38.22
N PRO A 5 -36.41 25.41 39.54
CA PRO A 5 -35.23 25.77 40.35
C PRO A 5 -34.19 24.65 40.47
N ILE A 6 -32.95 25.11 40.68
CA ILE A 6 -31.79 24.29 40.95
C ILE A 6 -31.79 23.81 42.40
N GLU A 7 -31.79 22.52 42.64
CA GLU A 7 -31.67 21.93 43.94
C GLU A 7 -30.18 21.58 44.29
N ARG A 8 -29.72 22.15 45.39
CA ARG A 8 -28.35 21.96 45.93
C ARG A 8 -28.38 20.78 46.90
N VAL A 9 -27.49 19.82 46.68
CA VAL A 9 -27.23 18.76 47.67
C VAL A 9 -26.01 19.10 48.54
N PRO A 10 -26.05 18.97 49.86
CA PRO A 10 -24.98 19.36 50.74
C PRO A 10 -23.87 18.30 50.92
N ALA A 11 -22.65 18.81 51.11
CA ALA A 11 -21.48 18.03 51.47
C ALA A 11 -21.55 17.47 52.87
N ALA A 12 -21.30 16.18 53.05
CA ALA A 12 -21.01 15.56 54.34
C ALA A 12 -19.60 14.91 54.32
N ALA A 13 -18.74 15.50 55.08
CA ALA A 13 -17.39 15.01 55.38
C ALA A 13 -17.43 13.74 56.21
N ARG A 14 -16.71 12.70 55.85
CA ARG A 14 -16.20 11.71 56.80
C ARG A 14 -14.77 11.34 56.51
N ARG A 15 -13.89 11.92 57.35
CA ARG A 15 -12.50 11.48 57.49
C ARG A 15 -12.50 10.09 58.14
N ARG A 16 -11.92 9.10 57.50
CA ARG A 16 -11.33 7.94 58.14
C ARG A 16 -9.90 7.76 57.70
N ARG A 17 -9.01 7.92 58.69
CA ARG A 17 -7.62 7.55 58.63
C ARG A 17 -7.55 6.05 58.63
N VAL A 18 -6.89 5.46 57.65
CA VAL A 18 -6.41 4.08 57.66
C VAL A 18 -4.97 4.05 57.22
N ALA A 19 -4.19 3.28 57.94
CA ALA A 19 -2.74 3.25 58.01
C ALA A 19 -2.06 2.89 56.65
N VAL A 20 -0.89 3.44 56.55
CA VAL A 20 0.15 3.09 55.56
C VAL A 20 0.60 1.66 55.79
N ALA A 21 0.40 0.80 54.83
CA ALA A 21 1.17 -0.41 54.65
C ALA A 21 1.79 -0.32 53.25
N GLY A 22 3.09 -0.16 53.25
CA GLY A 22 3.85 -0.10 51.99
C GLY A 22 3.87 -1.44 51.30
N LEU A 23 3.44 -1.43 50.05
CA LEU A 23 3.72 -2.49 49.10
C LEU A 23 4.38 -1.81 47.90
N LEU A 24 5.70 -1.99 47.79
CA LEU A 24 6.43 -1.73 46.55
C LEU A 24 5.86 -2.64 45.49
N ALA A 25 4.95 -2.13 44.68
CA ALA A 25 4.62 -2.75 43.41
C ALA A 25 5.68 -2.32 42.41
N VAL A 26 6.66 -3.17 42.15
CA VAL A 26 7.53 -3.10 40.99
C VAL A 26 6.64 -3.23 39.76
N ALA A 27 6.31 -2.11 39.14
CA ALA A 27 5.69 -2.09 37.84
C ALA A 27 6.73 -2.59 36.82
N LEU A 28 6.73 -3.90 36.54
CA LEU A 28 7.31 -4.42 35.33
C LEU A 28 6.45 -3.86 34.17
N THR A 29 6.86 -2.76 33.60
CA THR A 29 6.41 -2.34 32.28
C THR A 29 6.97 -3.36 31.30
N GLY A 30 6.24 -4.42 31.05
CA GLY A 30 6.48 -5.31 29.93
C GLY A 30 6.32 -4.49 28.66
N VAL A 31 7.44 -4.10 28.08
CA VAL A 31 7.49 -3.71 26.68
C VAL A 31 7.10 -4.97 25.91
N VAL A 32 5.84 -5.08 25.53
CA VAL A 32 5.41 -6.05 24.54
C VAL A 32 5.98 -5.56 23.23
N ALA A 33 7.19 -6.01 22.93
CA ALA A 33 7.72 -5.93 21.59
C ALA A 33 6.80 -6.78 20.71
N PHE A 34 5.90 -6.16 19.96
CA PHE A 34 5.25 -6.79 18.85
C PHE A 34 6.33 -7.10 17.80
N THR A 35 7.00 -8.21 17.94
CA THR A 35 7.71 -8.84 16.85
C THR A 35 6.64 -9.35 15.91
N ALA A 36 6.24 -8.52 14.93
CA ALA A 36 5.54 -9.04 13.77
C ALA A 36 6.49 -10.08 13.15
N ALA A 37 6.19 -11.36 13.34
CA ALA A 37 6.89 -12.44 12.66
C ALA A 37 6.65 -12.24 11.17
N GLN A 38 7.63 -11.65 10.49
CA GLN A 38 7.62 -11.53 9.05
C GLN A 38 8.02 -12.89 8.51
N ALA A 39 7.10 -13.55 7.83
CA ALA A 39 7.41 -14.76 7.10
C ALA A 39 8.30 -14.39 5.91
N PHE A 40 9.59 -14.55 6.08
CA PHE A 40 10.56 -14.45 4.99
C PHE A 40 10.71 -15.84 4.38
N ALA A 41 10.36 -15.98 3.14
CA ALA A 41 10.35 -17.29 2.50
C ALA A 41 11.63 -17.65 1.80
N THR A 42 12.51 -16.81 1.52
CA THR A 42 13.87 -17.20 1.14
C THR A 42 14.81 -16.61 2.18
N ALA A 43 15.55 -17.48 2.88
CA ALA A 43 16.56 -17.07 3.85
C ALA A 43 17.58 -16.18 3.14
N GLY A 44 17.35 -14.87 3.16
CA GLY A 44 18.30 -13.90 2.66
C GLY A 44 19.34 -13.59 3.70
N ALA A 45 20.56 -13.35 3.30
CA ALA A 45 21.56 -12.73 4.16
C ALA A 45 21.12 -11.28 4.43
N GLY A 46 20.89 -10.93 5.69
CA GLY A 46 20.39 -9.62 6.11
C GLY A 46 18.93 -9.40 5.73
N PRO A 47 17.97 -10.00 6.44
CA PRO A 47 16.55 -9.81 6.12
C PRO A 47 16.19 -8.33 6.18
N PRO A 48 15.34 -7.85 5.27
CA PRO A 48 14.90 -6.46 5.28
C PRO A 48 14.09 -6.15 6.54
N VAL A 49 14.34 -5.00 7.14
CA VAL A 49 13.45 -4.47 8.18
C VAL A 49 12.28 -3.79 7.48
N SER A 50 11.07 -4.24 7.73
CA SER A 50 9.88 -3.67 7.11
C SER A 50 8.86 -3.22 8.16
N VAL A 51 8.28 -2.04 7.94
CA VAL A 51 7.27 -1.45 8.81
C VAL A 51 6.06 -1.07 7.96
N TYR A 52 4.90 -1.67 8.23
CA TYR A 52 3.64 -1.19 7.68
C TYR A 52 3.19 0.03 8.48
N THR A 53 3.06 1.17 7.82
CA THR A 53 2.79 2.45 8.46
C THR A 53 1.31 2.80 8.49
N ALA A 54 0.55 2.38 7.48
CA ALA A 54 -0.88 2.66 7.37
C ALA A 54 -1.59 1.64 6.50
N ARG A 55 -2.88 1.45 6.77
CA ARG A 55 -3.77 0.62 5.98
C ARG A 55 -5.19 1.16 6.06
N GLY A 56 -5.96 1.04 4.96
CA GLY A 56 -7.37 1.40 4.94
C GLY A 56 -8.07 1.03 3.64
N PRO A 57 -9.41 0.89 3.67
CA PRO A 57 -10.21 0.70 2.47
C PRO A 57 -10.25 1.99 1.63
N VAL A 58 -10.39 1.84 0.32
CA VAL A 58 -10.64 2.96 -0.59
C VAL A 58 -12.14 3.14 -0.71
N SER A 59 -12.65 4.27 -0.20
CA SER A 59 -14.09 4.60 -0.18
C SER A 59 -14.57 5.38 -1.40
N GLN A 60 -13.67 5.83 -2.26
CA GLN A 60 -13.98 6.60 -3.47
C GLN A 60 -13.47 5.90 -4.72
N SER A 61 -14.15 6.11 -5.85
CA SER A 61 -13.68 5.60 -7.12
C SER A 61 -12.38 6.27 -7.54
N VAL A 62 -11.35 5.46 -7.72
CA VAL A 62 -10.03 5.91 -8.21
C VAL A 62 -9.65 5.05 -9.40
N VAL A 63 -9.32 5.70 -10.50
CA VAL A 63 -8.78 5.04 -11.70
C VAL A 63 -7.40 5.62 -11.99
N ILE A 64 -6.39 4.78 -11.91
CA ILE A 64 -5.02 5.11 -12.32
C ILE A 64 -4.78 4.45 -13.67
N GLY A 65 -4.33 5.22 -14.65
CA GLY A 65 -4.10 4.68 -15.98
C GLY A 65 -3.56 5.70 -16.97
N THR A 66 -3.41 5.28 -18.20
CA THR A 66 -2.88 6.12 -19.28
C THR A 66 -4.01 6.90 -19.93
N PRO A 67 -3.94 8.24 -19.97
CA PRO A 67 -4.89 9.05 -20.72
C PRO A 67 -4.84 8.73 -22.22
N LYS A 68 -6.00 8.60 -22.82
CA LYS A 68 -6.17 8.37 -24.26
C LYS A 68 -7.23 9.30 -24.83
N SER A 69 -6.88 10.04 -25.88
CA SER A 69 -7.85 10.81 -26.66
C SER A 69 -8.64 9.90 -27.58
N VAL A 70 -9.95 9.97 -27.49
CA VAL A 70 -10.86 9.25 -28.38
C VAL A 70 -11.75 10.25 -29.10
N THR A 71 -11.77 10.18 -30.44
CA THR A 71 -12.69 10.96 -31.24
C THR A 71 -13.88 10.09 -31.62
N ALA A 72 -15.06 10.52 -31.23
CA ALA A 72 -16.32 9.88 -31.61
C ALA A 72 -17.16 10.80 -32.50
N THR A 73 -17.93 10.19 -33.39
CA THR A 73 -18.87 10.93 -34.25
C THR A 73 -20.29 10.53 -33.88
N LYS A 74 -21.10 11.50 -33.53
CA LYS A 74 -22.52 11.30 -33.24
C LYS A 74 -23.38 12.00 -34.28
N THR A 75 -24.42 11.30 -34.75
CA THR A 75 -25.44 11.87 -35.62
C THR A 75 -26.49 12.56 -34.76
N VAL A 76 -26.66 13.86 -34.92
CA VAL A 76 -27.64 14.66 -34.17
C VAL A 76 -28.69 15.26 -35.13
N ARG A 77 -29.92 15.37 -34.66
CA ARG A 77 -30.99 16.07 -35.36
C ARG A 77 -31.08 17.50 -34.80
N VAL A 78 -30.88 18.47 -35.64
CA VAL A 78 -30.96 19.89 -35.27
C VAL A 78 -32.04 20.58 -36.13
N ARG A 79 -32.74 21.55 -35.54
CA ARG A 79 -33.71 22.35 -36.28
C ARG A 79 -33.04 23.63 -36.81
N VAL A 80 -33.03 23.78 -38.12
CA VAL A 80 -32.45 24.95 -38.80
C VAL A 80 -33.56 25.57 -39.65
N LYS A 81 -33.87 26.85 -39.39
CA LYS A 81 -34.97 27.58 -40.07
C LYS A 81 -36.28 26.80 -40.12
N GLY A 82 -36.69 26.20 -39.00
CA GLY A 82 -37.90 25.43 -38.84
C GLY A 82 -37.85 23.97 -39.40
N LYS A 83 -36.85 23.60 -40.18
CA LYS A 83 -36.69 22.24 -40.75
C LYS A 83 -35.74 21.41 -39.88
N VAL A 84 -36.08 20.15 -39.66
CA VAL A 84 -35.18 19.17 -38.99
C VAL A 84 -34.15 18.68 -39.97
N VAL A 85 -32.90 18.90 -39.71
CA VAL A 85 -31.77 18.40 -40.48
C VAL A 85 -30.91 17.49 -39.64
N THR A 86 -30.34 16.47 -40.24
CA THR A 86 -29.41 15.54 -39.59
C THR A 86 -27.98 15.99 -39.87
N ARG A 87 -27.19 16.12 -38.81
CA ARG A 87 -25.77 16.47 -38.93
C ARG A 87 -24.91 15.48 -38.15
N LYS A 88 -23.73 15.16 -38.70
CA LYS A 88 -22.69 14.44 -38.01
C LYS A 88 -21.83 15.46 -37.26
N VAL A 89 -21.66 15.25 -35.97
CA VAL A 89 -20.82 16.07 -35.10
C VAL A 89 -19.74 15.18 -34.51
N SER A 90 -18.49 15.53 -34.75
CA SER A 90 -17.34 14.88 -34.13
C SER A 90 -16.93 15.62 -32.89
N PHE A 91 -16.63 14.89 -31.83
CA PHE A 91 -16.12 15.42 -30.57
C PHE A 91 -15.02 14.54 -30.04
N THR A 92 -14.02 15.17 -29.45
CA THR A 92 -12.89 14.46 -28.80
C THR A 92 -13.05 14.54 -27.30
N TYR A 93 -12.92 13.41 -26.63
CA TYR A 93 -12.92 13.33 -25.17
C TYR A 93 -11.75 12.49 -24.68
N GLN A 94 -11.38 12.69 -23.43
CA GLN A 94 -10.37 11.90 -22.78
C GLN A 94 -11.00 10.67 -22.13
N THR A 95 -10.38 9.53 -22.29
CA THR A 95 -10.65 8.32 -21.55
C THR A 95 -9.35 7.84 -20.90
N VAL A 96 -9.45 6.91 -19.98
CA VAL A 96 -8.29 6.32 -19.30
C VAL A 96 -8.31 4.83 -19.57
N THR A 97 -7.19 4.29 -20.07
CA THR A 97 -6.97 2.83 -20.05
C THR A 97 -6.54 2.47 -18.63
N PRO A 98 -7.38 1.76 -17.85
CA PRO A 98 -7.07 1.51 -16.45
C PRO A 98 -5.86 0.58 -16.31
N LEU A 99 -4.91 0.98 -15.47
CA LEU A 99 -3.90 0.09 -14.89
C LEU A 99 -4.41 -0.47 -13.56
N MET A 100 -5.16 0.35 -12.82
CA MET A 100 -5.81 0.00 -11.57
C MET A 100 -7.13 0.76 -11.47
N SER A 101 -8.17 0.09 -10.99
CA SER A 101 -9.46 0.70 -10.68
C SER A 101 -9.91 0.22 -9.30
N CYS A 102 -10.16 1.17 -8.40
CA CYS A 102 -10.76 0.94 -7.09
C CYS A 102 -11.99 1.81 -6.96
N GLY A 103 -13.00 1.38 -6.23
CA GLY A 103 -14.19 2.19 -5.99
C GLY A 103 -15.47 1.38 -5.82
N GLU A 104 -16.61 1.96 -6.17
CA GLU A 104 -17.95 1.38 -5.89
C GLU A 104 -18.15 -0.03 -6.47
N THR A 105 -17.57 -0.30 -7.65
CA THR A 105 -17.71 -1.60 -8.33
C THR A 105 -16.53 -2.53 -8.11
N THR A 106 -15.40 -2.02 -7.63
CA THR A 106 -14.19 -2.78 -7.38
C THR A 106 -13.56 -2.26 -6.09
N ALA A 107 -13.99 -2.80 -4.97
CA ALA A 107 -13.43 -2.43 -3.68
C ALA A 107 -11.93 -2.78 -3.60
N CYS A 108 -11.15 -1.91 -2.95
CA CYS A 108 -9.73 -2.13 -2.69
C CYS A 108 -9.40 -1.75 -1.24
N ASP A 109 -8.44 -2.46 -0.69
CA ASP A 109 -7.69 -2.00 0.49
C ASP A 109 -6.37 -1.39 0.04
N THR A 110 -5.83 -0.50 0.85
CA THR A 110 -4.48 0.05 0.65
C THR A 110 -3.59 -0.27 1.83
N ALA A 111 -2.31 -0.45 1.57
CA ALA A 111 -1.29 -0.55 2.60
C ALA A 111 -0.05 0.25 2.19
N TYR A 112 0.62 0.80 3.19
CA TYR A 112 1.87 1.54 3.03
C TYR A 112 2.94 0.85 3.87
N GLN A 113 4.11 0.67 3.28
CA GLN A 113 5.23 0.00 3.92
C GLN A 113 6.52 0.76 3.67
N GLN A 114 7.32 0.95 4.70
CA GLN A 114 8.73 1.27 4.55
C GLN A 114 9.54 -0.03 4.65
N LEU A 115 10.47 -0.21 3.73
CA LEU A 115 11.35 -1.37 3.67
C LEU A 115 12.80 -0.88 3.63
N THR A 116 13.63 -1.36 4.54
CA THR A 116 15.07 -1.11 4.54
C THR A 116 15.81 -2.42 4.30
N ILE A 117 16.58 -2.48 3.21
CA ILE A 117 17.39 -3.64 2.83
C ILE A 117 18.86 -3.29 3.05
N PRO A 118 19.58 -3.96 3.96
CA PRO A 118 21.00 -3.72 4.19
C PRO A 118 21.83 -4.08 2.96
N PRO A 119 23.08 -3.60 2.85
CA PRO A 119 24.01 -4.04 1.81
C PRO A 119 24.11 -5.58 1.73
N GLY A 120 24.01 -6.13 0.52
CA GLY A 120 23.98 -7.56 0.25
C GLY A 120 22.65 -8.26 0.58
N GLY A 121 21.72 -7.55 1.20
CA GLY A 121 20.38 -8.07 1.53
C GLY A 121 19.46 -8.12 0.31
N TYR A 122 18.38 -8.89 0.42
CA TYR A 122 17.38 -9.03 -0.62
C TYR A 122 16.02 -9.44 -0.04
N THR A 123 14.95 -9.22 -0.82
CA THR A 123 13.59 -9.58 -0.38
C THR A 123 13.28 -11.08 -0.50
N GLY A 124 14.02 -11.80 -1.31
CA GLY A 124 13.65 -13.14 -1.77
C GLY A 124 12.54 -13.07 -2.84
N TRP A 125 12.31 -14.22 -3.48
CA TRP A 125 11.30 -14.33 -4.54
C TRP A 125 9.90 -14.33 -3.97
N HIS A 126 9.05 -13.45 -4.50
CA HIS A 126 7.68 -13.29 -4.02
C HIS A 126 6.80 -12.60 -5.05
N THR A 127 5.49 -12.59 -4.77
CA THR A 127 4.47 -11.84 -5.51
C THR A 127 3.62 -11.02 -4.55
N HIS A 128 2.74 -10.20 -5.11
CA HIS A 128 1.69 -9.48 -4.39
C HIS A 128 0.31 -9.77 -4.98
N PRO A 129 -0.77 -9.78 -4.18
CA PRO A 129 -2.12 -10.04 -4.67
C PRO A 129 -2.72 -8.87 -5.47
N GLY A 130 -2.07 -7.70 -5.43
CA GLY A 130 -2.47 -6.50 -6.14
C GLY A 130 -1.27 -5.68 -6.62
N PRO A 131 -1.47 -4.65 -7.44
CA PRO A 131 -0.39 -3.82 -7.92
C PRO A 131 0.31 -3.10 -6.78
N THR A 132 1.64 -3.03 -6.86
CA THR A 132 2.49 -2.39 -5.88
C THR A 132 3.29 -1.28 -6.53
N PHE A 133 3.18 -0.06 -6.02
CA PHE A 133 3.94 1.10 -6.46
C PHE A 133 5.07 1.34 -5.45
N VAL A 134 6.29 1.42 -5.95
CA VAL A 134 7.49 1.55 -5.12
C VAL A 134 8.25 2.80 -5.49
N ALA A 135 8.72 3.54 -4.47
CA ALA A 135 9.65 4.65 -4.61
C ALA A 135 10.94 4.35 -3.84
N VAL A 136 12.07 4.64 -4.45
CA VAL A 136 13.39 4.50 -3.82
C VAL A 136 13.71 5.80 -3.09
N ALA A 137 13.71 5.75 -1.75
CA ALA A 137 14.02 6.91 -0.90
C ALA A 137 15.52 7.07 -0.67
N GLN A 138 16.27 5.96 -0.67
CA GLN A 138 17.72 5.96 -0.46
C GLN A 138 18.36 4.73 -1.10
N GLY A 139 19.58 4.87 -1.61
CA GLY A 139 20.38 3.78 -2.17
C GLY A 139 20.02 3.45 -3.63
N GLU A 140 20.43 2.28 -4.06
CA GLU A 140 20.11 1.69 -5.37
C GLU A 140 19.71 0.22 -5.16
N GLY A 141 18.59 -0.19 -5.74
CA GLY A 141 18.13 -1.57 -5.73
C GLY A 141 18.12 -2.17 -7.13
N THR A 142 18.43 -3.46 -7.22
CA THR A 142 18.31 -4.25 -8.43
C THR A 142 17.08 -5.14 -8.32
N LEU A 143 16.07 -4.90 -9.16
CA LEU A 143 14.85 -5.71 -9.23
C LEU A 143 15.03 -6.78 -10.30
N TYR A 144 14.98 -8.04 -9.89
CA TYR A 144 15.02 -9.22 -10.75
C TYR A 144 13.61 -9.73 -11.01
N HIS A 145 13.34 -10.15 -12.24
CA HIS A 145 12.06 -10.69 -12.68
C HIS A 145 12.20 -12.17 -13.03
N ALA A 146 11.25 -12.99 -12.60
CA ALA A 146 11.21 -14.44 -12.89
C ALA A 146 10.72 -14.68 -14.33
N MET A 147 11.52 -14.27 -15.29
CA MET A 147 11.27 -14.43 -16.72
C MET A 147 12.51 -15.02 -17.41
N SER A 148 12.34 -15.50 -18.65
CA SER A 148 13.44 -16.05 -19.44
C SER A 148 14.65 -15.09 -19.49
N GLY A 149 15.81 -15.59 -19.11
CA GLY A 149 17.03 -14.80 -19.02
C GLY A 149 17.19 -13.98 -17.75
N CYS A 150 16.27 -14.13 -16.79
CA CYS A 150 16.31 -13.45 -15.49
C CYS A 150 16.63 -11.95 -15.60
N PRO A 151 15.84 -11.16 -16.34
CA PRO A 151 16.12 -9.75 -16.54
C PRO A 151 16.08 -8.98 -15.23
N SER A 152 16.90 -7.95 -15.13
CA SER A 152 16.92 -7.07 -13.96
C SER A 152 16.96 -5.61 -14.36
N ILE A 153 16.43 -4.75 -13.49
CA ILE A 153 16.43 -3.31 -13.65
C ILE A 153 16.94 -2.67 -12.35
N LYS A 154 17.83 -1.69 -12.48
CA LYS A 154 18.34 -0.90 -11.36
C LYS A 154 17.50 0.35 -11.16
N TYR A 155 17.19 0.62 -9.90
CA TYR A 155 16.44 1.78 -9.47
C TYR A 155 17.22 2.53 -8.40
N ALA A 156 17.69 3.72 -8.71
CA ALA A 156 18.40 4.60 -7.78
C ALA A 156 17.45 5.49 -6.99
N THR A 157 17.96 6.17 -5.99
CA THR A 157 17.24 7.18 -5.19
C THR A 157 16.46 8.15 -6.09
N GLY A 158 15.19 8.37 -5.81
CA GLY A 158 14.26 9.19 -6.56
C GLY A 158 13.55 8.47 -7.71
N ALA A 159 13.97 7.25 -8.05
CA ALA A 159 13.25 6.42 -9.03
C ALA A 159 12.00 5.79 -8.41
N GLY A 160 11.03 5.49 -9.26
CA GLY A 160 9.83 4.74 -8.91
C GLY A 160 9.51 3.68 -9.96
N PHE A 161 8.81 2.63 -9.54
CA PHE A 161 8.36 1.56 -10.41
C PHE A 161 7.06 0.96 -9.92
N MET A 162 6.40 0.18 -10.75
CA MET A 162 5.19 -0.56 -10.41
C MET A 162 5.43 -2.06 -10.69
N GLN A 163 5.03 -2.87 -9.74
CA GLN A 163 5.00 -4.32 -9.86
C GLN A 163 3.56 -4.75 -10.16
N PRO A 164 3.32 -5.41 -11.29
CA PRO A 164 2.02 -5.99 -11.60
C PRO A 164 1.61 -7.04 -10.55
N PRO A 165 0.29 -7.27 -10.37
CA PRO A 165 -0.18 -8.39 -9.55
C PRO A 165 0.41 -9.70 -10.06
N THR A 166 0.74 -10.60 -9.13
CA THR A 166 1.22 -11.97 -9.41
C THR A 166 2.56 -12.09 -10.15
N GLU A 167 3.20 -10.99 -10.51
CA GLU A 167 4.57 -11.04 -11.06
C GLU A 167 5.56 -11.49 -9.98
N VAL A 168 6.33 -12.54 -10.28
CA VAL A 168 7.36 -13.07 -9.38
C VAL A 168 8.65 -12.25 -9.53
N HIS A 169 9.12 -11.67 -8.44
CA HIS A 169 10.26 -10.78 -8.44
C HIS A 169 11.08 -10.88 -7.15
N ASN A 170 12.31 -10.33 -7.19
CA ASN A 170 13.23 -10.25 -6.05
C ASN A 170 13.98 -8.91 -6.11
N MET A 171 13.82 -8.08 -5.08
CA MET A 171 14.58 -6.84 -4.93
C MET A 171 15.84 -7.10 -4.13
N ARG A 172 16.98 -6.69 -4.65
CA ARG A 172 18.30 -6.86 -4.04
C ARG A 172 18.99 -5.52 -3.82
N ASN A 173 19.69 -5.41 -2.71
CA ASN A 173 20.63 -4.32 -2.48
C ASN A 173 22.05 -4.83 -2.77
N GLU A 174 22.53 -4.61 -3.97
CA GLU A 174 23.88 -4.96 -4.42
C GLU A 174 24.89 -3.83 -4.19
N GLY A 175 24.45 -2.74 -3.57
CA GLY A 175 25.28 -1.61 -3.20
C GLY A 175 25.94 -1.75 -1.84
N THR A 176 26.59 -0.66 -1.39
CA THR A 176 27.32 -0.58 -0.12
C THR A 176 26.60 0.23 0.94
N THR A 177 25.48 0.87 0.59
CA THR A 177 24.64 1.66 1.50
C THR A 177 23.26 1.01 1.65
N PRO A 178 22.54 1.25 2.76
CA PRO A 178 21.18 0.75 2.91
C PRO A 178 20.27 1.22 1.76
N LEU A 179 19.46 0.31 1.25
CA LEU A 179 18.38 0.60 0.30
C LEU A 179 17.10 0.82 1.10
N VAL A 180 16.51 2.01 0.97
CA VAL A 180 15.22 2.35 1.61
C VAL A 180 14.16 2.55 0.56
N LEU A 181 13.09 1.78 0.67
CA LEU A 181 11.96 1.78 -0.23
C LEU A 181 10.68 2.21 0.51
N TRP A 182 9.83 2.95 -0.17
CA TRP A 182 8.44 3.11 0.20
C TRP A 182 7.55 2.39 -0.80
N ALA A 183 6.71 1.51 -0.30
CA ALA A 183 5.77 0.75 -1.11
C ALA A 183 4.33 1.13 -0.77
N PHE A 184 3.55 1.36 -1.79
CA PHE A 184 2.10 1.51 -1.74
C PHE A 184 1.46 0.32 -2.44
N TYR A 185 0.59 -0.38 -1.73
CA TYR A 185 -0.14 -1.53 -2.22
C TYR A 185 -1.60 -1.19 -2.45
N ALA A 186 -2.14 -1.57 -3.60
CA ALA A 186 -3.58 -1.63 -3.81
C ALA A 186 -4.00 -3.10 -3.82
N LEU A 187 -4.83 -3.49 -2.89
CA LEU A 187 -5.06 -4.88 -2.52
C LEU A 187 -6.54 -5.25 -2.69
N PRO A 188 -6.85 -6.52 -2.93
CA PRO A 188 -8.22 -7.02 -2.76
C PRO A 188 -8.73 -6.71 -1.35
N PRO A 189 -10.04 -6.41 -1.19
CA PRO A 189 -10.60 -6.08 0.11
C PRO A 189 -10.44 -7.23 1.09
N GLY A 190 -10.13 -6.90 2.34
CA GLY A 190 -9.92 -7.88 3.40
C GLY A 190 -8.59 -8.65 3.35
N THR A 191 -7.67 -8.30 2.44
CA THR A 191 -6.33 -8.91 2.39
C THR A 191 -5.65 -8.78 3.74
N GLN A 192 -5.26 -9.87 4.37
CA GLN A 192 -4.54 -9.86 5.64
C GLN A 192 -3.12 -9.31 5.44
N THR A 193 -2.56 -8.67 6.47
CA THR A 193 -1.19 -8.12 6.40
C THR A 193 -0.15 -9.18 6.03
N THR A 194 -0.33 -10.40 6.52
CA THR A 194 0.52 -11.56 6.21
C THR A 194 0.36 -12.09 4.79
N ALA A 195 -0.69 -11.67 4.08
CA ALA A 195 -0.99 -12.09 2.70
C ALA A 195 -0.66 -10.99 1.66
N ILE A 196 -0.13 -9.84 2.08
CA ILE A 196 0.33 -8.78 1.16
C ILE A 196 1.54 -9.26 0.34
N ARG A 197 2.36 -10.10 0.95
CA ARG A 197 3.48 -10.79 0.33
C ARG A 197 3.17 -12.28 0.23
N ILE A 198 3.35 -12.86 -0.95
CA ILE A 198 3.16 -14.30 -1.21
C ILE A 198 4.51 -14.84 -1.69
N ASP A 199 5.14 -15.61 -0.82
CA ASP A 199 6.45 -16.15 -1.07
C ASP A 199 6.44 -17.18 -2.20
N GLN A 200 7.50 -17.18 -3.01
CA GLN A 200 7.65 -18.05 -4.16
C GLN A 200 8.97 -18.83 -4.05
N PRO A 201 9.00 -20.06 -4.58
CA PRO A 201 10.28 -20.79 -4.73
C PRO A 201 11.20 -20.04 -5.70
N GLN A 202 12.48 -20.34 -5.63
CA GLN A 202 13.45 -19.81 -6.60
C GLN A 202 13.06 -20.23 -8.02
N PRO A 203 12.87 -19.27 -8.95
CA PRO A 203 12.54 -19.58 -10.33
C PRO A 203 13.66 -20.31 -11.05
N ALA A 204 13.31 -21.28 -11.88
CA ALA A 204 14.29 -22.00 -12.69
C ALA A 204 15.03 -21.10 -13.70
N GLU A 205 14.38 -20.01 -14.10
CA GLU A 205 14.92 -18.97 -14.99
C GLU A 205 16.03 -18.13 -14.33
N CYS A 206 16.08 -18.14 -13.00
CA CYS A 206 17.01 -17.34 -12.21
C CYS A 206 17.86 -18.20 -11.25
N PRO A 207 18.56 -19.26 -11.69
CA PRO A 207 19.18 -20.23 -10.81
C PRO A 207 20.31 -19.67 -9.95
N ASN A 208 20.91 -18.54 -10.36
CA ASN A 208 22.05 -17.91 -9.67
C ASN A 208 21.65 -16.71 -8.82
N ILE A 209 20.36 -16.40 -8.71
CA ILE A 209 19.85 -15.27 -7.94
C ILE A 209 19.07 -15.83 -6.75
N PRO A 210 19.68 -15.92 -5.55
CA PRO A 210 19.02 -16.44 -4.35
C PRO A 210 17.87 -15.55 -3.84
#